data_c0c304e5a68e28a7b513ca8967d474cd
#
_entry.id   c0c304e5a68e28a7b513ca8967d474cd
#
_cell.length_a   1.000
_cell.length_b   1.000
_cell.length_c   1.000
_cell.angle_alpha   90.00
_cell.angle_beta   90.00
_cell.angle_gamma   90.00
#
_symmetry.space_group_name_H-M   'P 1'
#
loop_
_entity.id
_entity.type
_entity.pdbx_description
1 polymer ?
#
loop_
_entity_poly.entity_id
_entity_poly.type
_entity_poly.pdbx_seq_one_letter_code
_entity_poly.pdbx_strand_id
1 'polypeptide(L)'
;MDRIEKVSMAVNFIEENLTKKLDLGEVAKQIHYSKYHLHRVFLETVGMTVHDYVQRRQMTEAARLLVFSARPVMEIALACGYESRQAFSLAFKEMYKLPPAQYRARGNFYPLQLRFFLHRELGKAEFTKEAVRLAGPGDIPAWMELMRLAIDGYPAMDEAEYLEKLEE
;
A
#
# COMPACT_ATOMS: atom_id res chain seq x y z
N MET A 1 -16.46 -21.17 0.70
CA MET A 1 -15.56 -20.01 0.59
C MET A 1 -14.90 -19.81 1.93
N ASP A 2 -13.59 -19.96 1.95
CA ASP A 2 -12.76 -19.91 3.15
C ASP A 2 -12.62 -18.48 3.67
N ARG A 3 -12.24 -18.33 4.93
CA ARG A 3 -11.99 -17.05 5.61
C ARG A 3 -10.91 -16.22 4.88
N ILE A 4 -9.82 -16.86 4.45
CA ILE A 4 -8.72 -16.23 3.71
C ILE A 4 -9.21 -15.68 2.36
N GLU A 5 -9.99 -16.47 1.62
CA GLU A 5 -10.59 -16.03 0.35
C GLU A 5 -11.48 -14.80 0.53
N LYS A 6 -12.29 -14.75 1.58
CA LYS A 6 -13.15 -13.59 1.86
C LYS A 6 -12.37 -12.34 2.25
N VAL A 7 -11.31 -12.48 3.05
CA VAL A 7 -10.43 -11.34 3.36
C VAL A 7 -9.67 -10.88 2.13
N SER A 8 -9.21 -11.80 1.28
CA SER A 8 -8.59 -11.46 -0.01
C SER A 8 -9.53 -10.68 -0.92
N MET A 9 -10.81 -11.08 -1.00
CA MET A 9 -11.82 -10.31 -1.73
C MET A 9 -12.05 -8.92 -1.15
N ALA A 10 -12.06 -8.79 0.19
CA ALA A 10 -12.18 -7.48 0.83
C ALA A 10 -10.97 -6.59 0.50
N VAL A 11 -9.75 -7.14 0.55
CA VAL A 11 -8.54 -6.42 0.15
C VAL A 11 -8.62 -5.99 -1.31
N ASN A 12 -8.99 -6.89 -2.23
CA ASN A 12 -9.12 -6.56 -3.65
C ASN A 12 -10.12 -5.43 -3.88
N PHE A 13 -11.30 -5.51 -3.25
CA PHE A 13 -12.30 -4.46 -3.35
C PHE A 13 -11.81 -3.11 -2.82
N ILE A 14 -11.06 -3.11 -1.71
CA ILE A 14 -10.42 -1.89 -1.16
C ILE A 14 -9.44 -1.31 -2.17
N GLU A 15 -8.54 -2.13 -2.72
CA GLU A 15 -7.52 -1.69 -3.68
C GLU A 15 -8.12 -1.08 -4.96
N GLU A 16 -9.19 -1.66 -5.48
CA GLU A 16 -9.91 -1.15 -6.65
C GLU A 16 -10.64 0.18 -6.38
N ASN A 17 -10.85 0.53 -5.11
CA ASN A 17 -11.62 1.71 -4.71
C ASN A 17 -10.83 2.69 -3.81
N LEU A 18 -9.50 2.60 -3.74
CA LEU A 18 -8.65 3.46 -2.90
C LEU A 18 -8.84 4.96 -3.15
N THR A 19 -9.18 5.35 -4.39
CA THR A 19 -9.38 6.73 -4.81
C THR A 19 -10.81 7.24 -4.56
N LYS A 20 -11.61 6.50 -3.83
CA LYS A 20 -12.99 6.86 -3.47
C LYS A 20 -13.14 6.88 -1.95
N LYS A 21 -14.19 7.56 -1.48
CA LYS A 21 -14.59 7.47 -0.08
C LYS A 21 -15.17 6.06 0.17
N LEU A 22 -14.37 5.18 0.76
CA LEU A 22 -14.77 3.81 1.06
C LEU A 22 -15.67 3.77 2.30
N ASP A 23 -16.87 3.20 2.15
CA ASP A 23 -17.70 2.78 3.29
C ASP A 23 -17.40 1.32 3.66
N LEU A 24 -17.03 1.07 4.91
CA LEU A 24 -16.82 -0.29 5.44
C LEU A 24 -18.07 -1.19 5.28
N GLY A 25 -19.25 -0.59 5.17
CA GLY A 25 -20.48 -1.33 4.87
C GLY A 25 -20.49 -1.92 3.48
N GLU A 26 -19.95 -1.20 2.50
CA GLU A 26 -19.82 -1.69 1.13
C GLU A 26 -18.81 -2.83 1.05
N VAL A 27 -17.65 -2.69 1.71
CA VAL A 27 -16.64 -3.77 1.81
C VAL A 27 -17.25 -5.02 2.45
N ALA A 28 -17.98 -4.87 3.54
CA ALA A 28 -18.63 -5.99 4.24
C ALA A 28 -19.69 -6.68 3.38
N LYS A 29 -20.50 -5.92 2.62
CA LYS A 29 -21.50 -6.45 1.68
C LYS A 29 -20.88 -7.32 0.59
N GLN A 30 -19.73 -6.91 0.03
CA GLN A 30 -19.03 -7.64 -1.03
C GLN A 30 -18.64 -9.06 -0.61
N ILE A 31 -18.34 -9.26 0.66
CA ILE A 31 -17.94 -10.57 1.19
C ILE A 31 -19.05 -11.27 1.99
N HIS A 32 -20.27 -10.71 1.97
CA HIS A 32 -21.43 -11.20 2.72
C HIS A 32 -21.17 -11.32 4.23
N TYR A 33 -20.51 -10.29 4.82
CA TYR A 33 -20.28 -10.18 6.26
C TYR A 33 -21.00 -8.95 6.83
N SER A 34 -21.25 -8.99 8.14
CA SER A 34 -21.55 -7.75 8.89
C SER A 34 -20.28 -6.92 9.06
N LYS A 35 -20.43 -5.60 9.26
CA LYS A 35 -19.28 -4.70 9.54
C LYS A 35 -18.45 -5.21 10.73
N TYR A 36 -19.10 -5.68 11.79
CA TYR A 36 -18.43 -6.22 12.98
C TYR A 36 -17.62 -7.48 12.66
N HIS A 37 -18.20 -8.40 11.88
CA HIS A 37 -17.53 -9.64 11.50
C HIS A 37 -16.35 -9.37 10.57
N LEU A 38 -16.52 -8.48 9.58
CA LEU A 38 -15.40 -8.02 8.73
C LEU A 38 -14.27 -7.45 9.58
N HIS A 39 -14.57 -6.53 10.50
CA HIS A 39 -13.54 -5.90 11.34
C HIS A 39 -12.71 -6.93 12.11
N ARG A 40 -13.38 -7.87 12.78
CA ARG A 40 -12.73 -8.91 13.56
C ARG A 40 -11.86 -9.83 12.68
N VAL A 41 -12.45 -10.36 11.61
CA VAL A 41 -11.77 -11.32 10.73
C VAL A 41 -10.59 -10.67 10.00
N PHE A 42 -10.76 -9.44 9.57
CA PHE A 42 -9.69 -8.67 8.93
C PHE A 42 -8.52 -8.42 9.89
N LEU A 43 -8.81 -7.96 11.11
CA LEU A 43 -7.78 -7.73 12.14
C LEU A 43 -7.01 -9.03 12.47
N GLU A 44 -7.73 -10.15 12.64
CA GLU A 44 -7.13 -11.46 12.93
C GLU A 44 -6.28 -12.00 11.76
N THR A 45 -6.58 -11.61 10.52
CA THR A 45 -5.91 -12.16 9.33
C THR A 45 -4.80 -11.24 8.82
N VAL A 46 -5.02 -9.93 8.85
CA VAL A 46 -4.11 -8.91 8.31
C VAL A 46 -3.23 -8.27 9.40
N GLY A 47 -3.63 -8.40 10.68
CA GLY A 47 -2.90 -7.83 11.81
C GLY A 47 -3.18 -6.35 12.06
N MET A 48 -4.08 -5.71 11.29
CA MET A 48 -4.49 -4.32 11.47
C MET A 48 -5.97 -4.13 11.15
N THR A 49 -6.54 -2.99 11.55
CA THR A 49 -7.93 -2.71 11.23
C THR A 49 -8.11 -2.40 9.74
N VAL A 50 -9.33 -2.62 9.21
CA VAL A 50 -9.66 -2.24 7.82
C VAL A 50 -9.42 -0.74 7.60
N HIS A 51 -9.78 0.08 8.61
CA HIS A 51 -9.60 1.54 8.54
C HIS A 51 -8.12 1.92 8.42
N ASP A 52 -7.26 1.35 9.26
CA ASP A 52 -5.81 1.62 9.23
C ASP A 52 -5.19 1.16 7.91
N TYR A 53 -5.62 -0.01 7.40
CA TYR A 53 -5.18 -0.52 6.11
C TYR A 53 -5.54 0.45 4.98
N VAL A 54 -6.80 0.84 4.87
CA VAL A 54 -7.28 1.79 3.86
C VAL A 54 -6.52 3.11 3.94
N GLN A 55 -6.40 3.69 5.13
CA GLN A 55 -5.73 4.97 5.33
C GLN A 55 -4.25 4.90 4.93
N ARG A 56 -3.53 3.85 5.33
CA ARG A 56 -2.11 3.66 4.96
C ARG A 56 -1.94 3.43 3.47
N ARG A 57 -2.84 2.67 2.83
CA ARG A 57 -2.82 2.45 1.38
C ARG A 57 -3.11 3.74 0.61
N GLN A 58 -4.11 4.51 1.02
CA GLN A 58 -4.41 5.82 0.42
C GLN A 58 -3.23 6.78 0.55
N MET A 59 -2.55 6.82 1.71
CA MET A 59 -1.35 7.65 1.89
C MET A 59 -0.17 7.16 1.07
N THR A 60 -0.01 5.85 0.91
CA THR A 60 1.01 5.27 0.01
C THR A 60 0.75 5.68 -1.43
N GLU A 61 -0.49 5.61 -1.90
CA GLU A 61 -0.86 6.04 -3.24
C GLU A 61 -0.68 7.56 -3.43
N ALA A 62 -1.04 8.35 -2.41
CA ALA A 62 -0.78 9.79 -2.43
C ALA A 62 0.73 10.10 -2.55
N ALA A 63 1.57 9.39 -1.80
CA ALA A 63 3.02 9.54 -1.87
C ALA A 63 3.57 9.18 -3.27
N ARG A 64 3.06 8.10 -3.87
CA ARG A 64 3.38 7.72 -5.25
C ARG A 64 3.01 8.83 -6.24
N LEU A 65 1.80 9.36 -6.15
CA LEU A 65 1.33 10.45 -7.02
C LEU A 65 2.13 11.74 -6.81
N LEU A 66 2.55 12.05 -5.58
CA LEU A 66 3.38 13.20 -5.30
C LEU A 66 4.74 13.12 -5.99
N VAL A 67 5.37 11.97 -6.02
CA VAL A 67 6.72 11.77 -6.59
C VAL A 67 6.66 11.58 -8.11
N PHE A 68 5.74 10.75 -8.60
CA PHE A 68 5.73 10.32 -10.01
C PHE A 68 4.72 11.05 -10.89
N SER A 69 4.03 12.09 -10.38
CA SER A 69 3.13 12.89 -11.20
C SER A 69 3.23 14.38 -10.89
N ALA A 70 2.87 15.19 -11.89
CA ALA A 70 2.77 16.64 -11.74
C ALA A 70 1.42 17.11 -11.17
N ARG A 71 0.55 16.17 -10.71
CA ARG A 71 -0.79 16.53 -10.21
C ARG A 71 -0.73 17.51 -9.04
N PRO A 72 -1.58 18.54 -9.00
CA PRO A 72 -1.70 19.44 -7.86
C PRO A 72 -2.00 18.66 -6.56
N VAL A 73 -1.43 19.13 -5.44
CA VAL A 73 -1.65 18.48 -4.13
C VAL A 73 -3.13 18.39 -3.76
N MET A 74 -3.93 19.38 -4.19
CA MET A 74 -5.39 19.36 -3.96
C MET A 74 -6.09 18.23 -4.70
N GLU A 75 -5.70 17.96 -5.95
CA GLU A 75 -6.26 16.84 -6.73
C GLU A 75 -5.90 15.49 -6.13
N ILE A 76 -4.66 15.36 -5.62
CA ILE A 76 -4.22 14.17 -4.92
C ILE A 76 -5.02 13.99 -3.62
N ALA A 77 -5.24 15.07 -2.87
CA ALA A 77 -6.06 15.04 -1.66
C ALA A 77 -7.47 14.53 -1.94
N LEU A 78 -8.12 15.08 -2.98
CA LEU A 78 -9.46 14.64 -3.40
C LEU A 78 -9.48 13.17 -3.84
N ALA A 79 -8.49 12.74 -4.63
CA ALA A 79 -8.36 11.35 -5.06
C ALA A 79 -8.17 10.37 -3.88
N CYS A 80 -7.62 10.83 -2.76
CA CYS A 80 -7.47 10.04 -1.53
C CYS A 80 -8.64 10.21 -0.55
N GLY A 81 -9.76 10.81 -0.99
CA GLY A 81 -10.98 10.96 -0.19
C GLY A 81 -10.97 12.09 0.83
N TYR A 82 -10.01 13.02 0.75
CA TYR A 82 -9.96 14.21 1.61
C TYR A 82 -10.73 15.38 1.00
N GLU A 83 -11.55 16.04 1.81
CA GLU A 83 -12.37 17.18 1.37
C GLU A 83 -11.58 18.50 1.33
N SER A 84 -10.39 18.53 1.94
CA SER A 84 -9.55 19.73 1.95
C SER A 84 -8.06 19.39 1.89
N ARG A 85 -7.29 20.31 1.29
CA ARG A 85 -5.83 20.24 1.25
C ARG A 85 -5.22 20.28 2.65
N GLN A 86 -5.83 21.02 3.58
CA GLN A 86 -5.32 21.14 4.95
C GLN A 86 -5.45 19.82 5.71
N ALA A 87 -6.63 19.18 5.68
CA ALA A 87 -6.85 17.90 6.32
C ALA A 87 -5.92 16.82 5.74
N PHE A 88 -5.79 16.76 4.41
CA PHE A 88 -4.85 15.88 3.74
C PHE A 88 -3.40 16.13 4.18
N SER A 89 -2.96 17.40 4.16
CA SER A 89 -1.56 17.74 4.50
C SER A 89 -1.21 17.40 5.93
N LEU A 90 -2.17 17.54 6.85
CA LEU A 90 -1.99 17.16 8.26
C LEU A 90 -1.84 15.64 8.39
N ALA A 91 -2.76 14.87 7.82
CA ALA A 91 -2.71 13.41 7.86
C ALA A 91 -1.47 12.85 7.16
N PHE A 92 -1.09 13.41 6.01
CA PHE A 92 0.11 13.03 5.30
C PHE A 92 1.38 13.30 6.12
N LYS A 93 1.49 14.50 6.71
CA LYS A 93 2.62 14.87 7.58
C LYS A 93 2.69 13.99 8.83
N GLU A 94 1.56 13.59 9.39
CA GLU A 94 1.54 12.68 10.54
C GLU A 94 2.17 11.32 10.20
N MET A 95 1.86 10.78 9.02
CA MET A 95 2.34 9.46 8.58
C MET A 95 3.76 9.50 7.99
N TYR A 96 4.03 10.43 7.08
CA TYR A 96 5.32 10.53 6.39
C TYR A 96 6.34 11.44 7.08
N LYS A 97 5.95 12.12 8.17
CA LYS A 97 6.77 13.08 8.94
C LYS A 97 7.23 14.31 8.12
N LEU A 98 6.68 14.47 6.91
CA LEU A 98 6.97 15.57 5.99
C LEU A 98 5.66 16.09 5.35
N PRO A 99 5.53 17.41 5.14
CA PRO A 99 4.44 17.95 4.35
C PRO A 99 4.49 17.44 2.90
N PRO A 100 3.32 17.30 2.20
CA PRO A 100 3.26 16.79 0.83
C PRO A 100 4.17 17.50 -0.16
N ALA A 101 4.27 18.84 -0.09
CA ALA A 101 5.12 19.62 -0.98
C ALA A 101 6.61 19.33 -0.77
N GLN A 102 7.04 19.16 0.49
CA GLN A 102 8.42 18.81 0.81
C GLN A 102 8.75 17.37 0.41
N TYR A 103 7.78 16.44 0.60
CA TYR A 103 7.92 15.06 0.17
C TYR A 103 8.12 14.97 -1.35
N ARG A 104 7.30 15.71 -2.12
CA ARG A 104 7.47 15.84 -3.58
C ARG A 104 8.84 16.37 -3.96
N ALA A 105 9.31 17.43 -3.29
CA ALA A 105 10.59 18.05 -3.60
C ALA A 105 11.79 17.13 -3.35
N ARG A 106 11.67 16.18 -2.40
CA ARG A 106 12.72 15.18 -2.16
C ARG A 106 12.78 14.12 -3.24
N GLY A 107 11.68 13.82 -3.93
CA GLY A 107 11.63 12.83 -5.00
C GLY A 107 11.76 11.37 -4.57
N ASN A 108 11.95 11.08 -3.29
CA ASN A 108 12.16 9.73 -2.79
C ASN A 108 10.84 9.10 -2.34
N PHE A 109 10.43 8.05 -3.05
CA PHE A 109 9.22 7.31 -2.71
C PHE A 109 9.54 6.11 -1.82
N TYR A 110 8.74 5.92 -0.77
CA TYR A 110 8.65 4.66 -0.05
C TYR A 110 7.19 4.40 0.38
N PRO A 111 6.71 3.16 0.30
CA PRO A 111 5.36 2.82 0.69
C PRO A 111 5.24 2.67 2.21
N LEU A 112 4.18 3.24 2.82
CA LEU A 112 3.83 2.97 4.22
C LEU A 112 3.18 1.59 4.39
N GLN A 113 2.46 1.17 3.36
CA GLN A 113 1.74 -0.09 3.33
C GLN A 113 1.70 -0.61 1.91
N LEU A 114 2.29 -1.77 1.68
CA LEU A 114 2.10 -2.51 0.43
C LEU A 114 0.73 -3.17 0.41
N ARG A 115 0.23 -3.47 -0.80
CA ARG A 115 -0.96 -4.29 -0.97
C ARG A 115 -0.76 -5.63 -0.26
N PHE A 116 -1.77 -6.06 0.47
CA PHE A 116 -1.72 -7.33 1.17
C PHE A 116 -2.13 -8.47 0.22
N PHE A 117 -1.24 -9.44 0.04
CA PHE A 117 -1.52 -10.65 -0.73
C PHE A 117 -1.70 -11.82 0.22
N LEU A 118 -2.89 -12.41 0.21
CA LEU A 118 -3.21 -13.58 1.01
C LEU A 118 -3.10 -14.81 0.12
N HIS A 119 -1.97 -15.52 0.20
CA HIS A 119 -1.78 -16.81 -0.49
C HIS A 119 -1.96 -17.96 0.50
N ARG A 120 -2.76 -18.95 0.10
CA ARG A 120 -3.00 -20.17 0.88
C ARG A 120 -1.73 -21.00 1.11
N GLU A 121 -0.74 -20.84 0.23
CA GLU A 121 0.46 -21.71 0.22
C GLU A 121 1.65 -21.14 1.00
N LEU A 122 1.67 -19.84 1.33
CA LEU A 122 2.74 -19.23 2.12
C LEU A 122 2.74 -19.65 3.60
N GLY A 123 1.67 -20.26 4.09
CA GLY A 123 1.54 -20.72 5.48
C GLY A 123 2.37 -21.96 5.85
N LYS A 124 3.12 -22.54 4.90
CA LYS A 124 3.96 -23.74 5.13
C LYS A 124 5.42 -23.58 4.73
N ALA A 125 5.86 -22.38 4.37
CA ALA A 125 7.29 -22.16 4.21
C ALA A 125 7.94 -22.15 5.61
N GLU A 126 8.54 -23.26 6.00
CA GLU A 126 9.43 -23.31 7.15
C GLU A 126 10.68 -22.51 6.80
N PHE A 127 10.72 -21.26 7.24
CA PHE A 127 11.92 -20.46 7.15
C PHE A 127 12.92 -20.97 8.20
N THR A 128 13.91 -21.71 7.76
CA THR A 128 15.06 -22.04 8.62
C THR A 128 15.97 -20.81 8.71
N LYS A 129 16.75 -20.69 9.80
CA LYS A 129 17.73 -19.59 9.92
C LYS A 129 18.72 -19.55 8.75
N GLU A 130 19.02 -20.71 8.18
CA GLU A 130 19.91 -20.86 7.02
C GLU A 130 19.29 -20.33 5.72
N ALA A 131 17.96 -20.22 5.65
CA ALA A 131 17.26 -19.64 4.51
C ALA A 131 17.30 -18.09 4.49
N VAL A 132 17.69 -17.46 5.60
CA VAL A 132 17.78 -16.00 5.72
C VAL A 132 19.22 -15.55 5.50
N ARG A 133 19.46 -14.82 4.42
CA ARG A 133 20.75 -14.17 4.12
C ARG A 133 20.57 -12.69 3.84
N LEU A 134 21.63 -11.94 3.92
CA LEU A 134 21.62 -10.56 3.47
C LEU A 134 21.42 -10.52 1.95
N ALA A 135 20.57 -9.59 1.47
CA ALA A 135 20.41 -9.35 0.06
C ALA A 135 21.73 -8.82 -0.55
N GLY A 136 22.02 -9.27 -1.76
CA GLY A 136 23.16 -8.82 -2.53
C GLY A 136 22.75 -8.31 -3.91
N PRO A 137 23.69 -7.77 -4.71
CA PRO A 137 23.37 -7.24 -6.04
C PRO A 137 22.62 -8.21 -6.95
N GLY A 138 22.87 -9.51 -6.84
CA GLY A 138 22.16 -10.54 -7.59
C GLY A 138 20.68 -10.72 -7.25
N ASP A 139 20.20 -10.14 -6.15
CA ASP A 139 18.79 -10.20 -5.75
C ASP A 139 17.96 -9.03 -6.29
N ILE A 140 18.62 -7.99 -6.83
CA ILE A 140 17.97 -6.77 -7.34
C ILE A 140 16.89 -7.08 -8.37
N PRO A 141 17.11 -7.92 -9.41
CA PRO A 141 16.07 -8.21 -10.39
C PRO A 141 14.82 -8.84 -9.77
N ALA A 142 14.99 -9.79 -8.86
CA ALA A 142 13.88 -10.45 -8.16
C ALA A 142 13.15 -9.47 -7.22
N TRP A 143 13.88 -8.59 -6.56
CA TRP A 143 13.31 -7.53 -5.72
C TRP A 143 12.53 -6.50 -6.54
N MET A 144 13.06 -6.07 -7.69
CA MET A 144 12.37 -5.14 -8.59
C MET A 144 11.08 -5.75 -9.14
N GLU A 145 11.08 -7.04 -9.48
CA GLU A 145 9.87 -7.75 -9.91
C GLU A 145 8.83 -7.81 -8.79
N LEU A 146 9.26 -8.12 -7.56
CA LEU A 146 8.40 -8.09 -6.39
C LEU A 146 7.79 -6.68 -6.17
N MET A 147 8.59 -5.63 -6.32
CA MET A 147 8.13 -4.24 -6.19
C MET A 147 7.12 -3.86 -7.27
N ARG A 148 7.30 -4.31 -8.52
CA ARG A 148 6.32 -4.11 -9.61
C ARG A 148 4.99 -4.80 -9.32
N LEU A 149 5.04 -6.01 -8.76
CA LEU A 149 3.84 -6.76 -8.37
C LEU A 149 3.14 -6.17 -7.14
N ALA A 150 3.92 -5.66 -6.18
CA ALA A 150 3.42 -5.17 -4.91
C ALA A 150 2.95 -3.71 -4.97
N ILE A 151 3.55 -2.89 -5.82
CA ILE A 151 3.27 -1.45 -5.95
C ILE A 151 2.75 -1.19 -7.36
N ASP A 152 1.44 -1.10 -7.48
CA ASP A 152 0.81 -0.71 -8.74
C ASP A 152 1.34 0.67 -9.20
N GLY A 153 1.85 0.75 -10.44
CA GLY A 153 2.47 1.96 -11.00
C GLY A 153 3.89 2.25 -10.48
N TYR A 154 4.59 1.26 -9.92
CA TYR A 154 6.03 1.37 -9.72
C TYR A 154 6.70 1.63 -11.09
N PRO A 155 7.55 2.67 -11.22
CA PRO A 155 8.15 2.98 -12.50
C PRO A 155 8.94 1.79 -13.04
N ALA A 156 8.81 1.53 -14.32
CA ALA A 156 9.64 0.56 -15.02
C ALA A 156 11.08 1.13 -15.12
N MET A 157 11.80 1.10 -14.01
CA MET A 157 13.24 1.36 -13.99
C MET A 157 13.96 0.07 -14.37
N ASP A 158 15.02 0.19 -15.13
CA ASP A 158 15.95 -0.93 -15.31
C ASP A 158 16.91 -1.02 -14.09
N GLU A 159 17.70 -2.08 -14.05
CA GLU A 159 18.62 -2.34 -12.94
C GLU A 159 19.69 -1.24 -12.81
N ALA A 160 20.14 -0.67 -13.93
CA ALA A 160 21.15 0.38 -13.93
C ALA A 160 20.61 1.70 -13.36
N GLU A 161 19.41 2.09 -13.76
CA GLU A 161 18.71 3.26 -13.20
C GLU A 161 18.42 3.10 -11.70
N TYR A 162 18.15 1.88 -11.23
CA TYR A 162 17.93 1.60 -9.83
C TYR A 162 19.21 1.73 -9.01
N LEU A 163 20.32 1.18 -9.51
CA LEU A 163 21.63 1.26 -8.85
C LEU A 163 22.15 2.70 -8.75
N GLU A 164 21.98 3.49 -9.83
CA GLU A 164 22.36 4.91 -9.86
C GLU A 164 21.64 5.70 -8.74
N LYS A 165 20.36 5.43 -8.52
CA LYS A 165 19.57 6.09 -7.48
C LYS A 165 19.84 5.61 -6.05
N LEU A 166 20.49 4.48 -5.86
CA LEU A 166 20.92 4.02 -4.53
C LEU A 166 22.25 4.66 -4.10
N GLU A 167 23.05 5.16 -5.06
CA GLU A 167 24.34 5.81 -4.78
C GLU A 167 24.21 7.33 -4.53
N GLU A 168 23.05 7.95 -4.82
CA GLU A 168 22.70 9.34 -4.48
C GLU A 168 22.17 9.47 -3.04
#